data_a83d8c08151a5790d1fb07527bbbac08
#
_entry.id   a83d8c08151a5790d1fb07527bbbac08
#
_cell.length_a   1.000
_cell.length_b   1.000
_cell.length_c   1.000
_cell.angle_alpha   90.00
_cell.angle_beta   90.00
_cell.angle_gamma   90.00
#
_symmetry.space_group_name_H-M   'P 1'
#
loop_
_entity.id
_entity.type
_entity.pdbx_description
1 polymer ?
#
loop_
_entity_poly.entity_id
_entity_poly.type
_entity_poly.pdbx_seq_one_letter_code
_entity_poly.pdbx_strand_id
1 'polypeptide(L)'
;MPDKVLIFDTTLRDGEQSPGASMNQEEKLSIARLLEELKVDIIEAGFPIASKGDFNSVQAIASEIKDCQIAGLARAKHEDIETAWNAVKKAKNPRIHTFIATSPIHMKFKLKLTEEAVSYTHLTLPTNLC
;
A
#
# COMPACT_ATOMS: atom_id res chain seq x y z
N MET A 1 2.79 -15.71 -26.64
CA MET A 1 2.39 -14.43 -26.07
C MET A 1 3.61 -13.74 -25.45
N PRO A 2 3.88 -12.52 -25.81
CA PRO A 2 4.95 -11.81 -25.12
C PRO A 2 4.56 -11.58 -23.66
N ASP A 3 5.53 -11.66 -22.78
CA ASP A 3 5.33 -11.38 -21.36
C ASP A 3 4.98 -9.90 -21.17
N LYS A 4 4.03 -9.62 -20.29
CA LYS A 4 3.67 -8.25 -19.96
C LYS A 4 4.38 -7.81 -18.68
N VAL A 5 5.08 -6.68 -18.73
CA VAL A 5 5.68 -6.05 -17.57
C VAL A 5 4.68 -5.08 -16.97
N LEU A 6 4.40 -5.20 -15.67
CA LEU A 6 3.53 -4.29 -14.95
C LEU A 6 4.39 -3.26 -14.21
N ILE A 7 4.04 -2.00 -14.34
CA ILE A 7 4.72 -0.91 -13.63
C ILE A 7 3.98 -0.62 -12.35
N PHE A 8 4.66 -0.80 -11.23
CA PHE A 8 4.16 -0.54 -9.88
C PHE A 8 4.86 0.72 -9.38
N ASP A 9 4.13 1.83 -9.32
CA ASP A 9 4.68 3.13 -8.90
C ASP A 9 4.49 3.33 -7.40
N THR A 10 5.56 3.70 -6.70
CA THR A 10 5.56 3.91 -5.25
C THR A 10 5.85 5.36 -4.86
N THR A 11 5.74 6.30 -5.79
CA THR A 11 6.02 7.72 -5.53
C THR A 11 5.22 8.26 -4.35
N LEU A 12 3.94 7.94 -4.29
CA LEU A 12 3.02 8.46 -3.26
C LEU A 12 3.14 7.76 -1.90
N ARG A 13 3.86 6.66 -1.82
CA ARG A 13 4.13 5.98 -0.55
C ARG A 13 5.60 6.10 -0.18
N ASP A 14 6.48 5.48 -0.95
CA ASP A 14 7.91 5.46 -0.67
C ASP A 14 8.56 6.81 -0.96
N GLY A 15 8.21 7.42 -2.08
CA GLY A 15 8.76 8.72 -2.48
C GLY A 15 8.44 9.83 -1.48
N GLU A 16 7.24 9.81 -0.92
CA GLU A 16 6.82 10.81 0.08
C GLU A 16 7.63 10.70 1.39
N GLN A 17 8.22 9.56 1.68
CA GLN A 17 9.04 9.37 2.88
C GLN A 17 10.41 10.06 2.78
N SER A 18 10.80 10.53 1.61
CA SER A 18 12.05 11.26 1.45
C SER A 18 12.00 12.60 2.18
N PRO A 19 13.12 13.05 2.78
CA PRO A 19 13.15 14.34 3.45
C PRO A 19 12.69 15.49 2.53
N GLY A 20 11.75 16.29 3.01
CA GLY A 20 11.22 17.42 2.26
C GLY A 20 10.19 17.08 1.18
N ALA A 21 9.81 15.81 1.06
CA ALA A 21 8.87 15.36 0.03
C ALA A 21 7.45 15.14 0.55
N SER A 22 7.12 15.55 1.77
CA SER A 22 5.77 15.46 2.31
C SER A 22 4.79 16.29 1.48
N MET A 23 3.62 15.70 1.18
CA MET A 23 2.60 16.32 0.34
C MET A 23 1.25 16.35 1.04
N ASN A 24 0.45 17.38 0.73
CA ASN A 24 -0.95 17.40 1.16
C ASN A 24 -1.80 16.54 0.22
N GLN A 25 -3.07 16.37 0.55
CA GLN A 25 -3.97 15.51 -0.22
C GLN A 25 -4.13 15.97 -1.67
N GLU A 26 -4.23 17.27 -1.91
CA GLU A 26 -4.39 17.79 -3.28
C GLU A 26 -3.16 17.56 -4.14
N GLU A 27 -1.99 17.73 -3.55
CA GLU A 27 -0.74 17.45 -4.25
C GLU A 27 -0.64 15.96 -4.60
N LYS A 28 -1.02 15.09 -3.69
CA LYS A 28 -1.05 13.64 -3.93
C LYS A 28 -2.03 13.28 -5.05
N LEU A 29 -3.21 13.90 -5.07
CA LEU A 29 -4.18 13.68 -6.14
C LEU A 29 -3.65 14.16 -7.49
N SER A 30 -2.98 15.30 -7.52
CA SER A 30 -2.38 15.82 -8.76
C SER A 30 -1.34 14.85 -9.32
N ILE A 31 -0.49 14.31 -8.46
CA ILE A 31 0.51 13.32 -8.88
C ILE A 31 -0.16 12.03 -9.33
N ALA A 32 -1.20 11.58 -8.63
CA ALA A 32 -1.94 10.37 -9.03
C ALA A 32 -2.54 10.52 -10.43
N ARG A 33 -3.08 11.70 -10.76
CA ARG A 33 -3.59 11.99 -12.11
C ARG A 33 -2.50 11.93 -13.17
N LEU A 34 -1.32 12.47 -12.86
CA LEU A 34 -0.18 12.41 -13.78
C LEU A 34 0.29 10.97 -14.00
N LEU A 35 0.31 10.16 -12.94
CA LEU A 35 0.67 8.75 -13.04
C LEU A 35 -0.36 7.98 -13.88
N GLU A 36 -1.64 8.33 -13.75
CA GLU A 36 -2.70 7.76 -14.57
C GLU A 36 -2.50 8.12 -16.06
N GLU A 37 -2.15 9.37 -16.35
CA GLU A 37 -1.84 9.80 -17.71
C GLU A 37 -0.62 9.08 -18.29
N LEU A 38 0.38 8.79 -17.47
CA LEU A 38 1.57 8.01 -17.85
C LEU A 38 1.24 6.53 -18.04
N LYS A 39 0.04 6.11 -17.70
CA LYS A 39 -0.44 4.73 -17.87
C LYS A 39 0.36 3.71 -17.07
N VAL A 40 0.78 4.08 -15.86
CA VAL A 40 1.31 3.07 -14.94
C VAL A 40 0.20 2.08 -14.60
N ASP A 41 0.57 0.85 -14.32
CA ASP A 41 -0.43 -0.19 -14.05
C ASP A 41 -0.99 -0.12 -12.66
N ILE A 42 -0.13 0.16 -11.68
CA ILE A 42 -0.49 0.18 -10.27
C ILE A 42 0.11 1.41 -9.60
N ILE A 43 -0.72 2.14 -8.85
CA ILE A 43 -0.27 3.25 -7.99
C ILE A 43 -0.39 2.80 -6.55
N GLU A 44 0.74 2.75 -5.82
CA GLU A 44 0.70 2.57 -4.37
C GLU A 44 0.44 3.94 -3.75
N ALA A 45 -0.80 4.16 -3.32
CA ALA A 45 -1.28 5.47 -2.95
C ALA A 45 -0.83 5.92 -1.55
N GLY A 46 -0.47 4.99 -0.69
CA GLY A 46 0.01 5.31 0.65
C GLY A 46 -0.06 4.15 1.62
N PHE A 47 0.10 4.48 2.90
CA PHE A 47 0.07 3.52 4.00
C PHE A 47 -1.10 3.90 4.94
N PRO A 48 -2.32 3.38 4.70
CA PRO A 48 -3.52 3.86 5.38
C PRO A 48 -3.51 3.79 6.90
N ILE A 49 -2.86 2.77 7.48
CA ILE A 49 -2.81 2.64 8.94
C ILE A 49 -1.89 3.68 9.60
N ALA A 50 -0.99 4.31 8.85
CA ALA A 50 0.00 5.22 9.39
C ALA A 50 -0.62 6.45 10.04
N SER A 51 -1.68 7.01 9.46
CA SER A 51 -2.40 8.16 10.01
C SER A 51 -3.76 8.30 9.35
N LYS A 52 -4.63 9.11 9.99
CA LYS A 52 -5.94 9.44 9.40
C LYS A 52 -5.78 10.22 8.08
N GLY A 53 -4.79 11.09 8.00
CA GLY A 53 -4.48 11.84 6.78
C GLY A 53 -4.08 10.91 5.64
N ASP A 54 -3.25 9.92 5.91
CA ASP A 54 -2.85 8.92 4.92
C ASP A 54 -4.05 8.10 4.47
N PHE A 55 -4.89 7.66 5.40
CA PHE A 55 -6.12 6.94 5.07
C PHE A 55 -7.00 7.77 4.12
N ASN A 56 -7.25 9.03 4.47
CA ASN A 56 -8.10 9.91 3.68
C ASN A 56 -7.53 10.17 2.28
N SER A 57 -6.22 10.34 2.17
CA SER A 57 -5.55 10.55 0.88
C SER A 57 -5.66 9.31 -0.02
N VAL A 58 -5.41 8.14 0.53
CA VAL A 58 -5.56 6.87 -0.22
C VAL A 58 -7.00 6.69 -0.67
N GLN A 59 -7.96 6.95 0.21
CA GLN A 59 -9.37 6.83 -0.13
C GLN A 59 -9.79 7.81 -1.24
N ALA A 60 -9.29 9.04 -1.21
CA ALA A 60 -9.58 10.02 -2.25
C ALA A 60 -9.01 9.59 -3.60
N ILE A 61 -7.78 9.10 -3.61
CA ILE A 61 -7.14 8.59 -4.84
C ILE A 61 -7.92 7.38 -5.37
N ALA A 62 -8.28 6.44 -4.50
CA ALA A 62 -9.05 5.26 -4.89
C ALA A 62 -10.40 5.63 -5.51
N SER A 63 -11.04 6.68 -5.03
CA SER A 63 -12.33 7.13 -5.53
C SER A 63 -12.23 7.84 -6.88
N GLU A 64 -11.12 8.52 -7.15
CA GLU A 64 -10.96 9.34 -8.34
C GLU A 64 -10.28 8.62 -9.51
N ILE A 65 -9.22 7.86 -9.26
CA ILE A 65 -8.42 7.23 -10.31
C ILE A 65 -9.11 5.94 -10.78
N LYS A 66 -9.30 5.80 -12.09
CA LYS A 66 -10.05 4.67 -12.67
C LYS A 66 -9.21 3.75 -13.57
N ASP A 67 -8.18 4.30 -14.21
CA ASP A 67 -7.41 3.55 -15.23
C ASP A 67 -6.20 2.82 -14.65
N CYS A 68 -5.92 2.97 -13.37
CA CYS A 68 -4.84 2.27 -12.67
C CYS A 68 -5.40 1.45 -11.53
N GLN A 69 -4.71 0.38 -11.15
CA GLN A 69 -4.98 -0.30 -9.90
C GLN A 69 -4.47 0.58 -8.76
N ILE A 70 -5.23 0.68 -7.69
CA ILE A 70 -4.84 1.48 -6.53
C ILE A 70 -4.50 0.53 -5.38
N ALA A 71 -3.25 0.62 -4.93
CA ALA A 71 -2.74 -0.21 -3.85
C ALA A 71 -2.58 0.59 -2.56
N GLY A 72 -2.92 -0.03 -1.45
CA GLY A 72 -2.59 0.45 -0.12
C GLY A 72 -1.57 -0.49 0.52
N LEU A 73 -0.57 0.08 1.18
CA LEU A 73 0.41 -0.71 1.92
C LEU A 73 -0.16 -1.15 3.26
N ALA A 74 0.10 -2.39 3.64
CA ALA A 74 -0.30 -2.94 4.93
C ALA A 74 0.75 -3.93 5.41
N ARG A 75 1.12 -3.85 6.68
CA ARG A 75 1.88 -4.95 7.28
C ARG A 75 0.97 -6.19 7.30
N ALA A 76 1.56 -7.36 7.38
CA ALA A 76 0.79 -8.61 7.40
C ALA A 76 0.13 -8.81 8.78
N LYS A 77 -0.71 -7.86 9.17
CA LYS A 77 -1.51 -7.83 10.40
C LYS A 77 -2.95 -7.56 10.04
N HIS A 78 -3.86 -8.20 10.75
CA HIS A 78 -5.30 -8.06 10.48
C HIS A 78 -5.74 -6.59 10.44
N GLU A 79 -5.38 -5.81 11.45
CA GLU A 79 -5.76 -4.41 11.58
C GLU A 79 -5.28 -3.55 10.39
N ASP A 80 -4.02 -3.73 9.99
CA ASP A 80 -3.43 -3.01 8.86
C ASP A 80 -4.17 -3.34 7.56
N ILE A 81 -4.43 -4.62 7.33
CA ILE A 81 -5.09 -5.11 6.11
C ILE A 81 -6.53 -4.63 6.04
N GLU A 82 -7.25 -4.68 7.15
CA GLU A 82 -8.62 -4.18 7.21
C GLU A 82 -8.68 -2.68 6.92
N THR A 83 -7.76 -1.90 7.52
CA THR A 83 -7.68 -0.47 7.29
C THR A 83 -7.33 -0.16 5.83
N ALA A 84 -6.37 -0.87 5.25
CA ALA A 84 -6.01 -0.71 3.85
C ALA A 84 -7.18 -1.05 2.93
N TRP A 85 -7.89 -2.12 3.21
CA TRP A 85 -9.08 -2.50 2.45
C TRP A 85 -10.14 -1.40 2.48
N ASN A 86 -10.43 -0.87 3.67
CA ASN A 86 -11.42 0.21 3.82
C ASN A 86 -11.02 1.47 3.04
N ALA A 87 -9.73 1.72 2.88
CA ALA A 87 -9.24 2.86 2.12
C ALA A 87 -9.34 2.65 0.60
N VAL A 88 -9.10 1.43 0.11
CA VAL A 88 -9.02 1.18 -1.35
C VAL A 88 -10.26 0.52 -1.94
N LYS A 89 -11.18 0.01 -1.14
CA LYS A 89 -12.33 -0.79 -1.63
C LYS A 89 -13.22 -0.08 -2.65
N LYS A 90 -13.23 1.24 -2.68
CA LYS A 90 -14.01 2.01 -3.66
C LYS A 90 -13.30 2.19 -5.00
N ALA A 91 -12.04 1.79 -5.11
CA ALA A 91 -11.33 1.83 -6.37
C ALA A 91 -11.94 0.83 -7.34
N LYS A 92 -11.84 1.11 -8.63
CA LYS A 92 -12.29 0.18 -9.67
C LYS A 92 -11.50 -1.14 -9.60
N ASN A 93 -10.19 -1.04 -9.35
CA ASN A 93 -9.30 -2.20 -9.22
C ASN A 93 -8.47 -2.04 -7.95
N PRO A 94 -9.04 -2.37 -6.77
CA PRO A 94 -8.33 -2.24 -5.50
C PRO A 94 -7.27 -3.32 -5.32
N ARG A 95 -6.19 -2.97 -4.64
CA ARG A 95 -5.11 -3.89 -4.33
C ARG A 95 -4.57 -3.63 -2.93
N ILE A 96 -4.18 -4.67 -2.23
CA ILE A 96 -3.47 -4.55 -0.96
C ILE A 96 -2.07 -5.09 -1.17
N HIS A 97 -1.06 -4.27 -0.84
CA HIS A 97 0.34 -4.67 -0.87
C HIS A 97 0.78 -4.98 0.55
N THR A 98 1.09 -6.24 0.84
CA THR A 98 1.55 -6.65 2.16
C THR A 98 2.99 -7.13 2.12
N PHE A 99 3.64 -7.07 3.27
CA PHE A 99 5.01 -7.55 3.42
C PHE A 99 5.19 -8.15 4.81
N ILE A 100 6.20 -8.99 4.95
CA ILE A 100 6.58 -9.59 6.22
C ILE A 100 8.09 -9.42 6.40
N ALA A 101 8.47 -8.98 7.60
CA ALA A 101 9.89 -8.80 7.93
C ALA A 101 10.47 -10.15 8.35
N THR A 102 11.40 -10.67 7.57
CA THR A 102 12.01 -11.98 7.80
C THR A 102 13.53 -11.91 8.02
N SER A 103 14.14 -10.71 7.95
CA SER A 103 15.57 -10.60 8.20
C SER A 103 15.87 -10.96 9.67
N PRO A 104 17.02 -11.59 9.97
CA PRO A 104 17.38 -11.92 11.36
C PRO A 104 17.37 -10.72 12.30
N ILE A 105 17.77 -9.55 11.82
CA ILE A 105 17.79 -8.32 12.62
C ILE A 105 16.37 -7.89 12.98
N HIS A 106 15.44 -7.87 12.03
CA HIS A 106 14.05 -7.49 12.28
C HIS A 106 13.36 -8.48 13.22
N MET A 107 13.57 -9.78 13.02
CA MET A 107 12.96 -10.80 13.88
C MET A 107 13.50 -10.73 15.31
N LYS A 108 14.81 -10.52 15.48
CA LYS A 108 15.45 -10.52 16.79
C LYS A 108 15.21 -9.23 17.57
N PHE A 109 15.35 -8.06 16.93
CA PHE A 109 15.36 -6.77 17.62
C PHE A 109 14.07 -5.98 17.51
N LYS A 110 13.34 -6.12 16.43
CA LYS A 110 12.09 -5.40 16.21
C LYS A 110 10.86 -6.21 16.57
N LEU A 111 10.78 -7.44 16.09
CA LEU A 111 9.62 -8.32 16.35
C LEU A 111 9.82 -9.21 17.55
N LYS A 112 11.07 -9.50 17.92
CA LYS A 112 11.44 -10.40 19.02
C LYS A 112 10.84 -11.80 18.87
N LEU A 113 10.76 -12.27 17.62
CA LEU A 113 10.18 -13.55 17.27
C LEU A 113 11.14 -14.36 16.41
N THR A 114 10.98 -15.68 16.41
CA THR A 114 11.69 -16.56 15.49
C THR A 114 11.05 -16.48 14.10
N GLU A 115 11.77 -16.96 13.08
CA GLU A 115 11.25 -17.00 11.71
C GLU A 115 9.93 -17.76 11.63
N GLU A 116 9.85 -18.91 12.28
CA GLU A 116 8.63 -19.72 12.30
C GLU A 116 7.46 -19.00 12.98
N ALA A 117 7.73 -18.34 14.13
CA ALA A 117 6.71 -17.60 14.84
C ALA A 117 6.20 -16.39 14.04
N VAL A 118 7.08 -15.68 13.34
CA VAL A 118 6.71 -14.57 12.46
C VAL A 118 5.83 -15.08 11.32
N SER A 119 6.25 -16.12 10.62
CA SER A 119 5.49 -16.72 9.54
C SER A 119 4.13 -17.20 9.99
N TYR A 120 4.05 -17.92 11.10
CA TYR A 120 2.79 -18.41 11.65
C TYR A 120 1.84 -17.27 11.98
N THR A 121 2.31 -16.25 12.69
CA THR A 121 1.48 -15.11 13.10
C THR A 121 0.90 -14.38 11.91
N HIS A 122 1.70 -14.14 10.87
CA HIS A 122 1.26 -13.36 9.71
C HIS A 122 0.42 -14.17 8.73
N LEU A 123 0.69 -15.47 8.57
CA LEU A 123 -0.04 -16.32 7.64
C LEU A 123 -1.43 -16.75 8.14
N THR A 124 -1.76 -16.51 9.41
CA THR A 124 -3.11 -16.80 9.95
C THR A 124 -4.10 -15.66 9.74
N LEU A 125 -3.78 -14.65 8.92
CA LEU A 125 -4.70 -13.56 8.61
C LEU A 125 -5.91 -14.07 7.82
N PRO A 126 -7.11 -13.45 8.04
CA PRO A 126 -8.31 -13.83 7.28
C PRO A 126 -8.13 -13.61 5.78
N THR A 127 -8.46 -14.63 4.98
CA THR A 127 -8.34 -14.55 3.52
C THR A 127 -9.46 -13.74 2.86
N ASN A 128 -10.57 -13.54 3.55
CA ASN A 128 -11.71 -12.79 3.02
C ASN A 128 -11.48 -11.27 2.96
N LEU A 129 -10.35 -10.78 3.43
CA LEU A 129 -9.98 -9.37 3.35
C LEU A 129 -9.16 -9.02 2.10
N CYS A 130 -8.79 -10.01 1.34
CA CYS A 130 -7.97 -9.83 0.14
C CYS A 130 -8.79 -9.55 -1.10
#